data_988e274482c39c30f6442f4572b514ad
#
_entry.id   988e274482c39c30f6442f4572b514ad
#
_cell.length_a   1.000
_cell.length_b   1.000
_cell.length_c   1.000
_cell.angle_alpha   90.00
_cell.angle_beta   90.00
_cell.angle_gamma   90.00
#
_symmetry.space_group_name_H-M   'P 1'
#
loop_
_entity.id
_entity.type
_entity.pdbx_description
1 polymer ?
#
loop_
_entity_poly.entity_id
_entity_poly.type
_entity_poly.pdbx_seq_one_letter_code
_entity_poly.pdbx_strand_id
1 'polypeptide(L)'
;MERHHDKSEEEPAPRSSPFSVKPKERGDAFSKRPTLKLFTSTLWEYPSQHYTSASGKVMQGDKDYIGATPSWVIWQLLMRYTRENDLVLDPFCGSGTTLDVARDLNRKVLGYDLTPRRDDIFKADARKLPVEDGKVDFYFMDPPYGAHIKYSESDGDIGHQDVHEDEGRARYFHAMKAVIKEAHRVLKNRRYLGLYVSDSYKKPKGEGGNSRSGFVPLGFELFAMLSDHFQPVDIITVVRHNQKLQRGNWHKAAEEGNFFLRGFNYLFIMKKQD
;
A
#
# COMPACT_ATOMS: atom_id res chain seq x y z
N MET A 1 -24.18 15.93 -71.75
CA MET A 1 -25.16 15.31 -70.86
C MET A 1 -24.43 14.19 -70.09
N GLU A 2 -23.68 14.55 -69.12
CA GLU A 2 -22.87 13.64 -68.27
C GLU A 2 -23.44 13.67 -66.88
N ARG A 3 -23.79 12.51 -66.37
CA ARG A 3 -24.30 12.36 -64.99
C ARG A 3 -23.13 12.04 -64.04
N HIS A 4 -22.86 12.92 -63.12
CA HIS A 4 -22.02 12.64 -61.98
C HIS A 4 -22.72 11.66 -61.03
N HIS A 5 -22.08 10.52 -60.75
CA HIS A 5 -22.42 9.61 -59.67
C HIS A 5 -21.67 10.07 -58.40
N ASP A 6 -22.47 10.58 -57.49
CA ASP A 6 -22.02 10.86 -56.11
C ASP A 6 -21.94 9.51 -55.36
N LYS A 7 -20.73 9.11 -54.96
CA LYS A 7 -20.51 7.98 -54.06
C LYS A 7 -20.34 8.55 -52.66
N SER A 8 -21.38 8.53 -51.85
CA SER A 8 -21.31 8.72 -50.43
C SER A 8 -20.55 7.55 -49.79
N GLU A 9 -19.33 7.82 -49.28
CA GLU A 9 -18.58 6.88 -48.47
C GLU A 9 -19.27 6.77 -47.10
N GLU A 10 -19.85 5.61 -46.78
CA GLU A 10 -20.35 5.26 -45.47
C GLU A 10 -19.16 5.05 -44.54
N GLU A 11 -19.03 5.87 -43.50
CA GLU A 11 -18.10 5.64 -42.38
C GLU A 11 -18.44 4.31 -41.68
N PRO A 12 -17.47 3.44 -41.40
CA PRO A 12 -17.71 2.19 -40.69
C PRO A 12 -18.11 2.46 -39.23
N ALA A 13 -19.21 1.85 -38.81
CA ALA A 13 -19.69 1.91 -37.42
C ALA A 13 -18.60 1.51 -36.39
N PRO A 14 -18.53 2.17 -35.22
CA PRO A 14 -17.51 1.89 -34.23
C PRO A 14 -17.65 0.45 -33.75
N ARG A 15 -16.53 -0.30 -33.80
CA ARG A 15 -16.45 -1.67 -33.31
C ARG A 15 -16.74 -1.69 -31.81
N SER A 16 -17.81 -2.38 -31.40
CA SER A 16 -18.11 -2.64 -29.99
C SER A 16 -16.97 -3.44 -29.34
N SER A 17 -16.42 -2.90 -28.25
CA SER A 17 -15.41 -3.62 -27.45
C SER A 17 -16.01 -4.93 -26.92
N PRO A 18 -15.32 -6.08 -27.02
CA PRO A 18 -15.80 -7.35 -26.50
C PRO A 18 -15.82 -7.42 -24.97
N PHE A 19 -15.41 -6.37 -24.27
CA PHE A 19 -15.33 -6.29 -22.79
C PHE A 19 -16.32 -5.29 -22.18
N SER A 20 -17.51 -5.08 -22.75
CA SER A 20 -18.54 -4.32 -22.05
C SER A 20 -19.16 -5.19 -20.95
N VAL A 21 -18.55 -5.21 -19.78
CA VAL A 21 -19.17 -5.74 -18.56
C VAL A 21 -20.25 -4.74 -18.14
N LYS A 22 -21.53 -5.10 -18.27
CA LYS A 22 -22.64 -4.31 -17.73
C LYS A 22 -22.40 -4.06 -16.24
N PRO A 23 -22.60 -2.82 -15.73
CA PRO A 23 -22.53 -2.57 -14.29
C PRO A 23 -23.52 -3.50 -13.59
N LYS A 24 -23.06 -4.32 -12.66
CA LYS A 24 -23.96 -5.03 -11.73
C LYS A 24 -24.76 -3.98 -10.97
N GLU A 25 -26.10 -4.12 -11.02
CA GLU A 25 -27.01 -3.33 -10.20
C GLU A 25 -26.51 -3.34 -8.75
N ARG A 26 -26.53 -2.17 -8.10
CA ARG A 26 -26.19 -2.02 -6.68
C ARG A 26 -27.28 -2.72 -5.87
N GLY A 27 -27.16 -4.01 -5.69
CA GLY A 27 -27.85 -4.74 -4.65
C GLY A 27 -27.40 -4.20 -3.29
N ASP A 28 -28.31 -4.14 -2.35
CA ASP A 28 -28.22 -3.56 -1.01
C ASP A 28 -26.84 -3.69 -0.36
N ALA A 29 -26.24 -2.53 -0.02
CA ALA A 29 -24.85 -2.36 0.41
C ALA A 29 -24.55 -2.90 1.85
N PHE A 30 -25.35 -3.81 2.36
CA PHE A 30 -25.14 -4.59 3.60
C PHE A 30 -25.03 -6.09 3.32
N SER A 31 -24.51 -6.50 2.16
CA SER A 31 -24.08 -7.89 2.02
C SER A 31 -23.05 -8.19 3.13
N LYS A 32 -23.38 -9.15 4.01
CA LYS A 32 -22.52 -9.59 5.11
C LYS A 32 -21.11 -9.82 4.54
N ARG A 33 -20.11 -9.10 5.07
CA ARG A 33 -18.72 -9.33 4.67
C ARG A 33 -18.40 -10.80 4.83
N PRO A 34 -17.73 -11.43 3.86
CA PRO A 34 -17.40 -12.84 3.97
C PRO A 34 -16.51 -13.05 5.20
N THR A 35 -16.65 -14.19 5.85
CA THR A 35 -15.77 -14.58 6.95
C THR A 35 -14.32 -14.64 6.45
N LEU A 36 -13.43 -13.92 7.11
CA LEU A 36 -12.03 -13.89 6.75
C LEU A 36 -11.37 -15.26 7.07
N LYS A 37 -10.70 -15.83 6.08
CA LYS A 37 -9.92 -17.07 6.19
C LYS A 37 -8.46 -16.79 5.83
N LEU A 38 -7.54 -17.64 6.27
CA LEU A 38 -6.15 -17.55 5.85
C LEU A 38 -6.01 -17.80 4.35
N PHE A 39 -5.36 -16.88 3.66
CA PHE A 39 -5.03 -17.03 2.26
C PHE A 39 -3.80 -17.93 2.08
N THR A 40 -3.80 -18.73 1.03
CA THR A 40 -2.75 -19.72 0.73
C THR A 40 -2.02 -19.45 -0.59
N SER A 41 -2.46 -18.42 -1.34
CA SER A 41 -1.83 -17.98 -2.58
C SER A 41 -1.14 -16.62 -2.39
N THR A 42 -0.31 -16.22 -3.35
CA THR A 42 0.37 -14.92 -3.36
C THR A 42 -0.45 -13.80 -4.00
N LEU A 43 -1.67 -14.08 -4.44
CA LEU A 43 -2.65 -13.08 -4.89
C LEU A 43 -3.73 -12.94 -3.82
N TRP A 44 -3.76 -11.78 -3.15
CA TRP A 44 -4.69 -11.48 -2.07
C TRP A 44 -5.75 -10.49 -2.51
N GLU A 45 -6.99 -10.87 -2.29
CA GLU A 45 -8.16 -10.04 -2.57
C GLU A 45 -9.24 -10.25 -1.49
N TYR A 46 -9.87 -9.15 -1.07
CA TYR A 46 -10.99 -9.17 -0.14
C TYR A 46 -11.93 -8.00 -0.46
N PRO A 47 -13.25 -8.18 -0.48
CA PRO A 47 -14.20 -7.21 -1.03
C PRO A 47 -14.46 -5.99 -0.14
N SER A 48 -13.69 -5.80 0.94
CA SER A 48 -13.86 -4.70 1.88
C SER A 48 -12.51 -4.21 2.41
N GLN A 49 -12.46 -2.93 2.82
CA GLN A 49 -11.32 -2.35 3.54
C GLN A 49 -11.12 -2.99 4.92
N HIS A 50 -12.21 -3.40 5.57
CA HIS A 50 -12.21 -3.94 6.92
C HIS A 50 -12.87 -5.31 6.97
N TYR A 51 -12.46 -6.14 7.93
CA TYR A 51 -13.12 -7.39 8.27
C TYR A 51 -14.05 -7.18 9.49
N THR A 52 -14.88 -8.17 9.80
CA THR A 52 -15.63 -8.20 11.04
C THR A 52 -14.89 -9.04 12.07
N SER A 53 -14.49 -8.44 13.19
CA SER A 53 -13.76 -9.13 14.26
C SER A 53 -14.65 -10.14 15.00
N ALA A 54 -14.05 -11.01 15.81
CA ALA A 54 -14.79 -11.97 16.64
C ALA A 54 -15.72 -11.28 17.65
N SER A 55 -15.39 -10.05 18.09
CA SER A 55 -16.24 -9.21 18.94
C SER A 55 -17.34 -8.46 18.20
N GLY A 56 -17.45 -8.63 16.87
CA GLY A 56 -18.43 -7.93 16.03
C GLY A 56 -18.00 -6.52 15.58
N LYS A 57 -16.77 -6.06 15.90
CA LYS A 57 -16.26 -4.78 15.42
C LYS A 57 -16.06 -4.84 13.91
N VAL A 58 -16.64 -3.87 13.19
CA VAL A 58 -16.68 -3.85 11.72
C VAL A 58 -15.70 -2.88 11.07
N MET A 59 -14.92 -2.16 11.87
CA MET A 59 -13.94 -1.19 11.41
C MET A 59 -12.72 -1.17 12.35
N GLN A 60 -11.54 -1.09 11.78
CA GLN A 60 -10.26 -0.95 12.46
C GLN A 60 -9.55 0.31 11.94
N GLY A 61 -8.94 1.07 12.84
CA GLY A 61 -8.33 2.36 12.53
C GLY A 61 -9.32 3.52 12.54
N ASP A 62 -8.85 4.68 12.10
CA ASP A 62 -9.62 5.91 11.98
C ASP A 62 -10.29 6.00 10.60
N LYS A 63 -11.62 6.21 10.57
CA LYS A 63 -12.43 6.29 9.34
C LYS A 63 -12.09 7.50 8.47
N ASP A 64 -11.59 8.56 9.07
CA ASP A 64 -11.31 9.83 8.40
C ASP A 64 -9.86 9.89 7.88
N TYR A 65 -9.06 8.84 8.14
CA TYR A 65 -7.69 8.75 7.66
C TYR A 65 -7.62 8.24 6.22
N ILE A 66 -6.93 9.00 5.35
CA ILE A 66 -6.75 8.65 3.93
C ILE A 66 -5.47 7.81 3.77
N GLY A 67 -5.58 6.67 3.10
CA GLY A 67 -4.43 5.83 2.76
C GLY A 67 -4.14 4.73 3.79
N ALA A 68 -5.06 4.44 4.72
CA ALA A 68 -4.88 3.33 5.66
C ALA A 68 -4.76 1.98 4.95
N THR A 69 -3.83 1.15 5.42
CA THR A 69 -3.74 -0.26 5.00
C THR A 69 -5.04 -1.00 5.30
N PRO A 70 -5.53 -1.86 4.39
CA PRO A 70 -6.70 -2.70 4.67
C PRO A 70 -6.49 -3.59 5.89
N SER A 71 -7.41 -3.56 6.84
CA SER A 71 -7.25 -4.27 8.12
C SER A 71 -7.11 -5.77 7.97
N TRP A 72 -7.73 -6.36 6.95
CA TRP A 72 -7.62 -7.78 6.65
C TRP A 72 -6.21 -8.19 6.20
N VAL A 73 -5.43 -7.29 5.62
CA VAL A 73 -4.01 -7.54 5.29
C VAL A 73 -3.22 -7.75 6.57
N ILE A 74 -3.37 -6.84 7.54
CA ILE A 74 -2.73 -6.96 8.86
C ILE A 74 -3.19 -8.25 9.56
N TRP A 75 -4.50 -8.56 9.50
CA TRP A 75 -5.03 -9.80 10.08
C TRP A 75 -4.35 -11.05 9.50
N GLN A 76 -4.19 -11.13 8.18
CA GLN A 76 -3.51 -12.25 7.50
C GLN A 76 -2.07 -12.42 8.00
N LEU A 77 -1.34 -11.30 8.12
CA LEU A 77 0.03 -11.30 8.59
C LEU A 77 0.14 -11.77 10.04
N LEU A 78 -0.68 -11.20 10.95
CA LEU A 78 -0.60 -11.51 12.36
C LEU A 78 -1.05 -12.94 12.65
N MET A 79 -2.07 -13.45 11.97
CA MET A 79 -2.50 -14.84 12.10
C MET A 79 -1.44 -15.83 11.64
N ARG A 80 -0.64 -15.50 10.65
CA ARG A 80 0.38 -16.41 10.07
C ARG A 80 1.70 -16.34 10.80
N TYR A 81 2.14 -15.14 11.21
CA TYR A 81 3.51 -14.91 11.68
C TYR A 81 3.64 -14.60 13.16
N THR A 82 2.51 -14.55 13.90
CA THR A 82 2.51 -14.29 15.34
C THR A 82 1.62 -15.24 16.11
N ARG A 83 1.82 -15.27 17.43
CA ARG A 83 0.96 -15.94 18.41
C ARG A 83 0.36 -14.91 19.36
N GLU A 84 -0.61 -15.31 20.17
CA GLU A 84 -1.13 -14.47 21.25
C GLU A 84 0.01 -14.02 22.17
N ASN A 85 -0.08 -12.78 22.65
CA ASN A 85 0.91 -12.07 23.46
C ASN A 85 2.24 -11.74 22.77
N ASP A 86 2.47 -12.12 21.51
CA ASP A 86 3.60 -11.63 20.72
C ASP A 86 3.51 -10.10 20.57
N LEU A 87 4.66 -9.41 20.53
CA LEU A 87 4.76 -7.98 20.38
C LEU A 87 4.84 -7.60 18.90
N VAL A 88 3.83 -6.89 18.42
CA VAL A 88 3.77 -6.28 17.09
C VAL A 88 4.23 -4.82 17.16
N LEU A 89 4.96 -4.35 16.16
CA LEU A 89 5.36 -2.95 16.05
C LEU A 89 5.03 -2.40 14.66
N ASP A 90 4.46 -1.19 14.63
CA ASP A 90 4.19 -0.41 13.43
C ASP A 90 4.73 1.03 13.62
N PRO A 91 5.80 1.43 12.89
CA PRO A 91 6.40 2.76 13.01
C PRO A 91 5.78 3.82 12.09
N PHE A 92 4.79 3.44 11.27
CA PHE A 92 4.01 4.31 10.40
C PHE A 92 2.51 4.14 10.68
N CYS A 93 2.15 4.24 11.94
CA CYS A 93 0.89 3.74 12.47
C CYS A 93 -0.36 4.48 11.95
N GLY A 94 -0.22 5.74 11.54
CA GLY A 94 -1.25 6.56 10.91
C GLY A 94 -2.61 6.48 11.59
N SER A 95 -3.54 5.74 10.98
CA SER A 95 -4.92 5.54 11.48
C SER A 95 -5.03 4.63 12.70
N GLY A 96 -3.97 3.88 13.06
CA GLY A 96 -4.00 2.88 14.12
C GLY A 96 -4.63 1.53 13.72
N THR A 97 -4.74 1.24 12.43
CA THR A 97 -5.30 -0.04 11.94
C THR A 97 -4.56 -1.24 12.53
N THR A 98 -3.23 -1.20 12.55
CA THR A 98 -2.39 -2.27 13.11
C THR A 98 -2.64 -2.47 14.60
N LEU A 99 -2.83 -1.39 15.37
CA LEU A 99 -3.14 -1.46 16.79
C LEU A 99 -4.44 -2.20 17.05
N ASP A 100 -5.47 -1.82 16.30
CA ASP A 100 -6.81 -2.39 16.47
C ASP A 100 -6.82 -3.88 16.11
N VAL A 101 -6.19 -4.26 14.98
CA VAL A 101 -6.11 -5.67 14.55
C VAL A 101 -5.29 -6.51 15.53
N ALA A 102 -4.17 -5.99 16.03
CA ALA A 102 -3.35 -6.70 17.00
C ALA A 102 -4.13 -6.98 18.30
N ARG A 103 -4.91 -6.00 18.79
CA ARG A 103 -5.78 -6.17 19.95
C ARG A 103 -6.93 -7.14 19.70
N ASP A 104 -7.58 -7.06 18.53
CA ASP A 104 -8.62 -8.01 18.13
C ASP A 104 -8.14 -9.47 18.15
N LEU A 105 -6.84 -9.67 18.01
CA LEU A 105 -6.16 -10.97 17.96
C LEU A 105 -5.36 -11.30 19.24
N ASN A 106 -5.51 -10.56 20.33
CA ASN A 106 -4.79 -10.74 21.60
C ASN A 106 -3.26 -10.63 21.48
N ARG A 107 -2.74 -9.76 20.57
CA ARG A 107 -1.33 -9.44 20.45
C ARG A 107 -1.03 -8.15 21.23
N LYS A 108 0.17 -8.05 21.82
CA LYS A 108 0.71 -6.78 22.30
C LYS A 108 1.11 -5.93 21.11
N VAL A 109 0.98 -4.60 21.20
CA VAL A 109 1.30 -3.73 20.08
C VAL A 109 1.88 -2.42 20.51
N LEU A 110 2.88 -1.94 19.75
CA LEU A 110 3.45 -0.60 19.80
C LEU A 110 3.23 0.09 18.45
N GLY A 111 2.55 1.22 18.46
CA GLY A 111 2.35 2.07 17.28
C GLY A 111 3.11 3.38 17.45
N TYR A 112 3.87 3.76 16.44
CA TYR A 112 4.58 5.04 16.38
C TYR A 112 4.20 5.81 15.13
N ASP A 113 4.24 7.13 15.24
CA ASP A 113 4.04 8.04 14.12
C ASP A 113 4.77 9.37 14.41
N LEU A 114 5.21 10.09 13.37
CA LEU A 114 5.76 11.44 13.53
C LEU A 114 4.70 12.43 14.02
N THR A 115 3.43 12.23 13.63
CA THR A 115 2.29 13.08 13.94
C THR A 115 1.12 12.21 14.41
N PRO A 116 1.17 11.67 15.64
CA PRO A 116 0.12 10.81 16.18
C PRO A 116 -1.25 11.48 16.15
N ARG A 117 -2.27 10.73 15.72
CA ARG A 117 -3.67 11.18 15.68
C ARG A 117 -4.55 10.51 16.74
N ARG A 118 -3.98 9.58 17.52
CA ARG A 118 -4.66 8.85 18.58
C ARG A 118 -3.76 8.82 19.81
N ASP A 119 -4.35 8.83 20.99
CA ASP A 119 -3.64 8.85 22.29
C ASP A 119 -2.82 7.55 22.54
N ASP A 120 -3.19 6.47 21.86
CA ASP A 120 -2.53 5.17 21.94
C ASP A 120 -1.44 4.95 20.86
N ILE A 121 -1.12 5.98 20.09
CA ILE A 121 0.00 6.03 19.13
C ILE A 121 1.07 6.98 19.72
N PHE A 122 2.28 6.49 19.86
CA PHE A 122 3.38 7.28 20.44
C PHE A 122 4.10 8.09 19.34
N LYS A 123 4.57 9.28 19.70
CA LYS A 123 5.36 10.10 18.80
C LYS A 123 6.80 9.57 18.75
N ALA A 124 7.23 9.11 17.58
CA ALA A 124 8.62 8.75 17.32
C ALA A 124 8.94 8.81 15.82
N ASP A 125 10.23 8.90 15.53
CA ASP A 125 10.76 8.77 14.16
C ASP A 125 11.08 7.29 13.89
N ALA A 126 10.57 6.75 12.80
CA ALA A 126 10.79 5.36 12.38
C ALA A 126 12.28 5.01 12.17
N ARG A 127 13.14 6.02 11.99
CA ARG A 127 14.59 5.86 11.86
C ARG A 127 15.30 5.62 13.18
N LYS A 128 14.63 5.90 14.31
CA LYS A 128 15.16 5.73 15.68
C LYS A 128 14.02 5.55 16.66
N LEU A 129 13.69 4.32 16.97
CA LEU A 129 12.57 3.95 17.83
C LEU A 129 13.03 3.80 19.30
N PRO A 130 12.21 4.22 20.27
CA PRO A 130 12.50 4.03 21.69
C PRO A 130 12.19 2.57 22.13
N VAL A 131 12.77 1.60 21.42
CA VAL A 131 12.57 0.16 21.63
C VAL A 131 13.94 -0.50 21.71
N GLU A 132 14.12 -1.41 22.68
CA GLU A 132 15.35 -2.16 22.84
C GLU A 132 15.58 -3.15 21.68
N ASP A 133 16.84 -3.54 21.49
CA ASP A 133 17.25 -4.49 20.45
C ASP A 133 16.55 -5.84 20.64
N GLY A 134 16.08 -6.43 19.55
CA GLY A 134 15.53 -7.77 19.54
C GLY A 134 14.32 -7.98 20.46
N LYS A 135 13.43 -7.01 20.60
CA LYS A 135 12.22 -7.12 21.45
C LYS A 135 10.95 -7.44 20.67
N VAL A 136 10.91 -7.12 19.40
CA VAL A 136 9.71 -7.19 18.56
C VAL A 136 9.56 -8.58 17.93
N ASP A 137 8.35 -9.15 17.96
CA ASP A 137 8.04 -10.44 17.37
C ASP A 137 7.56 -10.32 15.91
N PHE A 138 6.93 -9.21 15.55
CA PHE A 138 6.53 -8.91 14.20
C PHE A 138 6.60 -7.40 13.93
N TYR A 139 7.24 -7.03 12.83
CA TYR A 139 7.37 -5.65 12.38
C TYR A 139 6.54 -5.43 11.12
N PHE A 140 5.59 -4.52 11.15
CA PHE A 140 4.81 -4.11 9.99
C PHE A 140 5.18 -2.68 9.60
N MET A 141 5.30 -2.40 8.30
CA MET A 141 5.46 -1.03 7.83
C MET A 141 4.71 -0.78 6.52
N ASP A 142 4.02 0.36 6.49
CA ASP A 142 3.38 0.96 5.30
C ASP A 142 3.88 2.41 5.20
N PRO A 143 5.14 2.61 4.76
CA PRO A 143 5.74 3.94 4.72
C PRO A 143 5.05 4.83 3.69
N PRO A 144 5.08 6.17 3.86
CA PRO A 144 4.63 7.08 2.82
C PRO A 144 5.46 6.88 1.55
N TYR A 145 4.81 6.77 0.39
CA TYR A 145 5.47 6.57 -0.89
C TYR A 145 5.23 7.74 -1.85
N GLY A 146 6.02 8.78 -1.65
CA GLY A 146 6.02 9.98 -2.46
C GLY A 146 5.09 11.08 -1.95
N ALA A 147 5.27 12.29 -2.47
CA ALA A 147 4.59 13.52 -2.06
C ALA A 147 3.10 13.59 -2.45
N HIS A 148 2.42 12.44 -2.62
CA HIS A 148 1.01 12.41 -3.03
C HIS A 148 0.04 12.71 -1.90
N ILE A 149 0.45 12.49 -0.65
CA ILE A 149 -0.32 12.76 0.56
C ILE A 149 0.60 13.49 1.53
N LYS A 150 0.16 14.66 2.00
CA LYS A 150 0.86 15.41 3.03
C LYS A 150 0.46 14.86 4.40
N TYR A 151 1.35 14.11 5.02
CA TYR A 151 1.09 13.48 6.31
C TYR A 151 1.43 14.37 7.50
N SER A 152 2.46 15.24 7.37
CA SER A 152 2.90 16.16 8.43
C SER A 152 3.44 17.47 7.88
N GLU A 153 3.76 18.44 8.76
CA GLU A 153 4.48 19.68 8.44
C GLU A 153 5.98 19.59 8.80
N SER A 154 6.45 18.44 9.25
CA SER A 154 7.84 18.25 9.71
C SER A 154 8.80 18.10 8.54
N ASP A 155 9.90 18.87 8.52
CA ASP A 155 10.97 18.75 7.51
C ASP A 155 11.63 17.35 7.51
N GLY A 156 11.50 16.61 8.62
CA GLY A 156 11.99 15.23 8.75
C GLY A 156 11.07 14.16 8.16
N ASP A 157 9.88 14.53 7.66
CA ASP A 157 8.91 13.59 7.13
C ASP A 157 9.39 12.97 5.80
N ILE A 158 9.51 11.64 5.82
CA ILE A 158 9.88 10.85 4.63
C ILE A 158 8.85 11.07 3.51
N GLY A 159 7.59 11.28 3.83
CA GLY A 159 6.50 11.54 2.90
C GLY A 159 6.60 12.86 2.13
N HIS A 160 7.42 13.81 2.58
CA HIS A 160 7.66 15.06 1.86
C HIS A 160 8.62 14.92 0.67
N GLN A 161 9.33 13.80 0.56
CA GLN A 161 10.31 13.61 -0.49
C GLN A 161 9.61 13.24 -1.82
N ASP A 162 9.72 14.08 -2.85
CA ASP A 162 9.20 13.75 -4.17
C ASP A 162 10.11 12.73 -4.86
N VAL A 163 9.68 11.48 -4.87
CA VAL A 163 10.44 10.38 -5.49
C VAL A 163 10.56 10.47 -7.01
N HIS A 164 9.86 11.41 -7.65
CA HIS A 164 9.97 11.72 -9.07
C HIS A 164 11.08 12.73 -9.38
N GLU A 165 11.67 13.35 -8.36
CA GLU A 165 12.83 14.23 -8.45
C GLU A 165 14.08 13.49 -7.96
N ASP A 166 15.22 13.62 -8.63
CA ASP A 166 16.44 12.86 -8.32
C ASP A 166 16.91 13.07 -6.88
N GLU A 167 16.92 14.32 -6.40
CA GLU A 167 17.28 14.61 -5.01
C GLU A 167 16.26 14.11 -3.99
N GLY A 168 14.97 14.27 -4.28
CA GLY A 168 13.89 13.77 -3.43
C GLY A 168 13.93 12.26 -3.32
N ARG A 169 14.16 11.57 -4.42
CA ARG A 169 14.34 10.11 -4.48
C ARG A 169 15.54 9.66 -3.65
N ALA A 170 16.69 10.31 -3.81
CA ALA A 170 17.90 9.99 -3.05
C ALA A 170 17.66 10.16 -1.54
N ARG A 171 17.01 11.26 -1.11
CA ARG A 171 16.66 11.51 0.30
C ARG A 171 15.66 10.48 0.83
N TYR A 172 14.65 10.11 0.04
CA TYR A 172 13.67 9.09 0.40
C TYR A 172 14.34 7.74 0.69
N PHE A 173 15.15 7.24 -0.24
CA PHE A 173 15.82 5.95 -0.07
C PHE A 173 16.89 5.98 1.02
N HIS A 174 17.58 7.11 1.21
CA HIS A 174 18.49 7.28 2.34
C HIS A 174 17.75 7.16 3.69
N ALA A 175 16.60 7.80 3.81
CA ALA A 175 15.77 7.70 5.01
C ALA A 175 15.22 6.28 5.22
N MET A 176 14.73 5.63 4.16
CA MET A 176 14.24 4.25 4.23
C MET A 176 15.33 3.25 4.60
N LYS A 177 16.57 3.47 4.17
CA LYS A 177 17.71 2.65 4.62
C LYS A 177 17.92 2.71 6.13
N ALA A 178 17.76 3.89 6.73
CA ALA A 178 17.81 4.03 8.19
C ALA A 178 16.64 3.32 8.88
N VAL A 179 15.40 3.43 8.34
CA VAL A 179 14.22 2.70 8.84
C VAL A 179 14.43 1.19 8.79
N ILE A 180 14.97 0.66 7.68
CA ILE A 180 15.21 -0.78 7.51
C ILE A 180 16.24 -1.29 8.52
N LYS A 181 17.32 -0.53 8.76
CA LYS A 181 18.31 -0.86 9.79
C LYS A 181 17.70 -0.87 11.20
N GLU A 182 16.83 0.10 11.48
CA GLU A 182 16.14 0.19 12.75
C GLU A 182 15.15 -0.97 12.95
N ALA A 183 14.42 -1.34 11.89
CA ALA A 183 13.56 -2.53 11.90
C ALA A 183 14.37 -3.79 12.20
N HIS A 184 15.54 -3.94 11.57
CA HIS A 184 16.43 -5.07 11.85
C HIS A 184 16.92 -5.07 13.30
N ARG A 185 17.31 -3.91 13.87
CA ARG A 185 17.75 -3.79 15.24
C ARG A 185 16.69 -4.27 16.24
N VAL A 186 15.46 -3.78 16.11
CA VAL A 186 14.40 -4.05 17.09
C VAL A 186 13.73 -5.42 16.94
N LEU A 187 13.75 -6.00 15.73
CA LEU A 187 13.13 -7.31 15.46
C LEU A 187 13.98 -8.43 16.06
N LYS A 188 13.33 -9.39 16.73
CA LYS A 188 13.98 -10.63 17.21
C LYS A 188 14.51 -11.45 16.05
N ASN A 189 15.62 -12.17 16.29
CA ASN A 189 16.12 -13.16 15.33
C ASN A 189 15.06 -14.22 15.02
N ARG A 190 15.01 -14.71 13.77
CA ARG A 190 14.06 -15.69 13.22
C ARG A 190 12.59 -15.22 13.17
N ARG A 191 12.35 -13.92 13.39
CA ARG A 191 11.02 -13.29 13.29
C ARG A 191 10.86 -12.54 11.97
N TYR A 192 9.64 -12.07 11.70
CA TYR A 192 9.22 -11.62 10.37
C TYR A 192 8.90 -10.14 10.34
N LEU A 193 9.11 -9.57 9.16
CA LEU A 193 8.72 -8.22 8.79
C LEU A 193 7.80 -8.27 7.57
N GLY A 194 6.75 -7.44 7.57
CA GLY A 194 5.89 -7.18 6.41
C GLY A 194 6.05 -5.73 5.94
N LEU A 195 6.44 -5.52 4.68
CA LEU A 195 6.40 -4.20 4.03
C LEU A 195 5.26 -4.17 3.02
N TYR A 196 4.31 -3.25 3.22
CA TYR A 196 3.22 -2.97 2.28
C TYR A 196 3.54 -1.69 1.51
N VAL A 197 3.55 -1.73 0.17
CA VAL A 197 3.96 -0.59 -0.65
C VAL A 197 3.38 -0.66 -2.05
N SER A 198 3.23 0.49 -2.70
CA SER A 198 2.89 0.61 -4.13
C SER A 198 3.97 1.36 -4.88
N ASP A 199 4.13 1.03 -6.15
CA ASP A 199 4.92 1.86 -7.07
C ASP A 199 4.26 3.22 -7.29
N SER A 200 5.07 4.21 -7.62
CA SER A 200 4.60 5.57 -7.90
C SER A 200 4.64 5.88 -9.39
N TYR A 201 3.63 6.62 -9.86
CA TYR A 201 3.57 7.17 -11.21
C TYR A 201 3.08 8.60 -11.17
N LYS A 202 3.81 9.48 -11.85
CA LYS A 202 3.45 10.89 -12.05
C LYS A 202 3.57 11.22 -13.53
N LYS A 203 2.52 11.75 -14.15
CA LYS A 203 2.58 12.14 -15.57
C LYS A 203 3.69 13.17 -15.76
N PRO A 204 4.63 12.98 -16.70
CA PRO A 204 5.65 13.99 -17.01
C PRO A 204 5.00 15.32 -17.36
N LYS A 205 5.53 16.42 -16.84
CA LYS A 205 5.08 17.77 -17.20
C LYS A 205 5.82 18.24 -18.45
N GLY A 206 5.08 18.44 -19.56
CA GLY A 206 5.47 19.23 -20.72
C GLY A 206 6.64 18.71 -21.58
N GLU A 207 6.70 19.16 -22.83
CA GLU A 207 7.85 19.04 -23.72
C GLU A 207 8.99 19.95 -23.21
N GLY A 208 10.10 19.37 -22.79
CA GLY A 208 11.33 20.11 -22.46
C GLY A 208 11.92 19.89 -21.05
N GLY A 209 11.26 19.15 -20.17
CA GLY A 209 11.87 18.75 -18.91
C GLY A 209 12.72 17.47 -19.06
N ASN A 210 13.91 17.41 -18.44
CA ASN A 210 14.74 16.21 -18.24
C ASN A 210 14.02 15.15 -17.37
N SER A 211 12.71 14.98 -17.54
CA SER A 211 11.89 14.06 -16.78
C SER A 211 12.10 12.65 -17.32
N ARG A 212 12.88 11.87 -16.60
CA ARG A 212 12.88 10.41 -16.73
C ARG A 212 11.45 9.89 -16.69
N SER A 213 11.22 8.64 -17.12
CA SER A 213 9.94 7.93 -17.01
C SER A 213 9.16 8.37 -15.77
N GLY A 214 7.90 8.71 -15.91
CA GLY A 214 7.02 9.04 -14.79
C GLY A 214 6.79 7.90 -13.80
N PHE A 215 7.35 6.72 -14.07
CA PHE A 215 7.27 5.52 -13.24
C PHE A 215 8.49 5.38 -12.33
N VAL A 216 8.24 5.14 -11.04
CA VAL A 216 9.25 4.83 -10.03
C VAL A 216 8.91 3.49 -9.39
N PRO A 217 9.77 2.45 -9.57
CA PRO A 217 9.54 1.10 -9.05
C PRO A 217 9.89 1.01 -7.56
N LEU A 218 9.18 1.74 -6.71
CA LEU A 218 9.46 1.82 -5.27
C LEU A 218 9.49 0.46 -4.59
N GLY A 219 8.59 -0.44 -5.00
CA GLY A 219 8.52 -1.78 -4.44
C GLY A 219 9.84 -2.53 -4.62
N PHE A 220 10.37 -2.57 -5.82
CA PHE A 220 11.61 -3.30 -6.10
C PHE A 220 12.86 -2.67 -5.48
N GLU A 221 12.94 -1.35 -5.44
CA GLU A 221 14.03 -0.64 -4.77
C GLU A 221 14.05 -0.94 -3.26
N LEU A 222 12.89 -0.87 -2.61
CA LEU A 222 12.76 -1.20 -1.19
C LEU A 222 12.98 -2.68 -0.91
N PHE A 223 12.53 -3.58 -1.81
CA PHE A 223 12.81 -5.01 -1.71
C PHE A 223 14.30 -5.31 -1.75
N ALA A 224 15.04 -4.67 -2.67
CA ALA A 224 16.49 -4.82 -2.75
C ALA A 224 17.17 -4.35 -1.45
N MET A 225 16.78 -3.19 -0.91
CA MET A 225 17.30 -2.68 0.36
C MET A 225 16.99 -3.59 1.55
N LEU A 226 15.78 -4.18 1.59
CA LEU A 226 15.42 -5.15 2.62
C LEU A 226 16.28 -6.42 2.51
N SER A 227 16.57 -6.87 1.30
CA SER A 227 17.36 -8.08 1.05
C SER A 227 18.82 -7.97 1.50
N ASP A 228 19.33 -6.74 1.71
CA ASP A 228 20.65 -6.50 2.31
C ASP A 228 20.68 -6.85 3.83
N HIS A 229 19.53 -6.91 4.49
CA HIS A 229 19.42 -7.08 5.93
C HIS A 229 18.55 -8.28 6.36
N PHE A 230 17.66 -8.74 5.48
CA PHE A 230 16.69 -9.78 5.77
C PHE A 230 16.67 -10.84 4.67
N GLN A 231 16.33 -12.06 5.04
CA GLN A 231 16.05 -13.11 4.07
C GLN A 231 14.65 -12.90 3.47
N PRO A 232 14.51 -12.77 2.13
CA PRO A 232 13.21 -12.80 1.49
C PRO A 232 12.47 -14.13 1.74
N VAL A 233 11.17 -14.03 2.05
CA VAL A 233 10.30 -15.20 2.28
C VAL A 233 9.27 -15.31 1.18
N ASP A 234 8.56 -14.20 0.86
CA ASP A 234 7.54 -14.20 -0.19
C ASP A 234 7.25 -12.79 -0.71
N ILE A 235 6.67 -12.72 -1.91
CA ILE A 235 6.14 -11.51 -2.54
C ILE A 235 4.66 -11.74 -2.81
N ILE A 236 3.81 -10.94 -2.18
CA ILE A 236 2.36 -11.05 -2.28
C ILE A 236 1.83 -9.84 -3.04
N THR A 237 0.94 -10.07 -3.98
CA THR A 237 0.17 -9.05 -4.68
C THR A 237 -1.16 -8.86 -3.98
N VAL A 238 -1.41 -7.64 -3.49
CA VAL A 238 -2.66 -7.27 -2.81
C VAL A 238 -3.50 -6.40 -3.75
N VAL A 239 -4.65 -6.89 -4.17
CA VAL A 239 -5.54 -6.21 -5.12
C VAL A 239 -6.10 -4.92 -4.49
N ARG A 240 -6.08 -3.83 -5.26
CA ARG A 240 -6.61 -2.52 -4.86
C ARG A 240 -8.03 -2.32 -5.39
N HIS A 241 -8.94 -2.00 -4.48
CA HIS A 241 -10.31 -1.59 -4.81
C HIS A 241 -10.48 -0.07 -4.65
N ASN A 242 -9.82 0.73 -5.50
CA ASN A 242 -9.97 2.18 -5.43
C ASN A 242 -10.89 2.71 -6.55
N GLN A 243 -11.55 3.84 -6.28
CA GLN A 243 -12.49 4.46 -7.22
C GLN A 243 -11.86 4.86 -8.56
N LYS A 244 -10.56 5.17 -8.59
CA LYS A 244 -9.85 5.54 -9.84
C LYS A 244 -9.82 4.39 -10.84
N LEU A 245 -9.73 3.14 -10.33
CA LEU A 245 -9.75 1.94 -11.18
C LEU A 245 -11.13 1.65 -11.79
N GLN A 246 -12.17 2.34 -11.33
CA GLN A 246 -13.56 2.13 -11.77
C GLN A 246 -14.11 3.29 -12.61
N ARG A 247 -13.38 4.41 -12.74
CA ARG A 247 -13.84 5.62 -13.44
C ARG A 247 -13.31 5.65 -14.87
N GLY A 248 -14.21 5.73 -15.84
CA GLY A 248 -13.90 5.71 -17.28
C GLY A 248 -12.94 6.83 -17.75
N ASN A 249 -12.97 8.01 -17.11
CA ASN A 249 -12.03 9.08 -17.44
C ASN A 249 -10.55 8.71 -17.12
N TRP A 250 -10.30 7.88 -16.11
CA TRP A 250 -8.97 7.40 -15.79
C TRP A 250 -8.51 6.30 -16.75
N HIS A 251 -9.44 5.43 -17.18
CA HIS A 251 -9.15 4.43 -18.21
C HIS A 251 -8.77 5.10 -19.52
N LYS A 252 -9.59 6.06 -19.99
CA LYS A 252 -9.29 6.85 -21.17
C LYS A 252 -7.91 7.54 -21.09
N ALA A 253 -7.62 8.20 -19.97
CA ALA A 253 -6.33 8.85 -19.77
C ALA A 253 -5.15 7.87 -19.78
N ALA A 254 -5.34 6.64 -19.28
CA ALA A 254 -4.33 5.59 -19.29
C ALA A 254 -4.08 5.05 -20.70
N GLU A 255 -5.13 4.84 -21.49
CA GLU A 255 -5.05 4.43 -22.89
C GLU A 255 -4.36 5.50 -23.75
N GLU A 256 -4.81 6.76 -23.68
CA GLU A 256 -4.25 7.89 -24.44
C GLU A 256 -2.82 8.23 -24.02
N GLY A 257 -2.50 8.09 -22.72
CA GLY A 257 -1.19 8.39 -22.16
C GLY A 257 -0.22 7.22 -22.14
N ASN A 258 -0.62 6.04 -22.64
CA ASN A 258 0.16 4.81 -22.67
C ASN A 258 0.79 4.44 -21.32
N PHE A 259 -0.04 4.42 -20.26
CA PHE A 259 0.38 3.99 -18.92
C PHE A 259 -0.68 3.09 -18.27
N PHE A 260 -0.29 2.34 -17.23
CA PHE A 260 -1.20 1.48 -16.50
C PHE A 260 -1.59 2.10 -15.16
N LEU A 261 -2.86 1.97 -14.78
CA LEU A 261 -3.35 2.31 -13.45
C LEU A 261 -2.81 1.29 -12.42
N ARG A 262 -2.43 1.77 -11.23
CA ARG A 262 -1.90 0.89 -10.16
C ARG A 262 -3.02 0.04 -9.57
N GLY A 263 -3.12 -1.22 -9.99
CA GLY A 263 -4.16 -2.17 -9.61
C GLY A 263 -3.85 -2.98 -8.36
N PHE A 264 -2.63 -2.91 -7.82
CA PHE A 264 -2.22 -3.68 -6.66
C PHE A 264 -1.17 -2.95 -5.82
N ASN A 265 -0.98 -3.43 -4.61
CA ASN A 265 0.17 -3.14 -3.77
C ASN A 265 1.01 -4.41 -3.60
N TYR A 266 2.32 -4.24 -3.49
CA TYR A 266 3.20 -5.29 -3.01
C TYR A 266 3.06 -5.46 -1.50
N LEU A 267 3.18 -6.70 -1.04
CA LEU A 267 3.44 -7.02 0.35
C LEU A 267 4.64 -7.97 0.38
N PHE A 268 5.78 -7.45 0.81
CA PHE A 268 7.01 -8.22 0.95
C PHE A 268 7.07 -8.83 2.34
N ILE A 269 7.31 -10.12 2.39
CA ILE A 269 7.53 -10.86 3.64
C ILE A 269 9.01 -11.16 3.76
N MET A 270 9.59 -10.65 4.82
CA MET A 270 11.02 -10.79 5.10
C MET A 270 11.22 -11.45 6.46
N LYS A 271 12.35 -12.16 6.62
CA LYS A 271 12.71 -12.82 7.87
C LYS A 271 14.08 -12.35 8.33
N LYS A 272 14.20 -11.93 9.59
CA LYS A 272 15.51 -11.72 10.20
C LYS A 272 16.15 -13.09 10.45
N GLN A 273 17.40 -13.24 10.01
CA GLN A 273 18.16 -14.47 10.18
C GLN A 273 19.64 -14.11 10.32
N ASP A 274 20.03 -13.89 11.59
CA ASP A 274 21.40 -13.67 12.02
C ASP A 274 22.07 -14.99 12.42
#